data_0b11105407d92471af63b18239a39e71
#
_entry.id   0b11105407d92471af63b18239a39e71
#
_cell.length_a   1.000
_cell.length_b   1.000
_cell.length_c   1.000
_cell.angle_alpha   90.00
_cell.angle_beta   90.00
_cell.angle_gamma   90.00
#
_symmetry.space_group_name_H-M   'P 1'
#
loop_
_entity.id
_entity.type
_entity.pdbx_description
1 polymer ?
#
loop_
_entity_poly.entity_id
_entity_poly.type
_entity_poly.pdbx_seq_one_letter_code
_entity_poly.pdbx_strand_id
1 'polypeptide(L)'
;MAEINLAVKKLQEKFPNSVLDIKTFREETTITVPKGGIVEICKFLYSDPDLRFDFLTDLCGVDYFPETPRFEIVYTLCSMKNMERLRLKAKVGENESILSIESIWKAANWLEREVYDLFGIHFVNHPDLRRILLWDGFKGYPLRKDYPVEGPDFDKPFVPEV
;
A
#
# COMPACT_ATOMS: atom_id res chain seq x y z
N MET A 1 0.38 5.92 30.55
CA MET A 1 1.08 5.03 29.60
C MET A 1 0.03 4.65 28.57
N ALA A 2 0.23 4.96 27.29
CA ALA A 2 -0.71 4.51 26.27
C ALA A 2 -0.77 2.97 26.30
N GLU A 3 -1.95 2.39 26.40
CA GLU A 3 -2.13 0.95 26.26
C GLU A 3 -1.53 0.54 24.91
N ILE A 4 -0.61 -0.42 24.95
CA ILE A 4 -0.05 -0.97 23.71
C ILE A 4 -1.17 -1.65 22.96
N ASN A 5 -1.47 -1.17 21.76
CA ASN A 5 -2.50 -1.74 20.91
C ASN A 5 -2.31 -3.26 20.79
N LEU A 6 -3.39 -4.04 20.99
CA LEU A 6 -3.37 -5.50 20.98
C LEU A 6 -2.73 -6.06 19.69
N ALA A 7 -3.00 -5.39 18.56
CA ALA A 7 -2.41 -5.79 17.27
C ALA A 7 -0.89 -5.68 17.28
N VAL A 8 -0.33 -4.60 17.85
CA VAL A 8 1.12 -4.40 17.99
C VAL A 8 1.73 -5.53 18.82
N LYS A 9 1.13 -5.82 19.99
CA LYS A 9 1.63 -6.87 20.88
C LYS A 9 1.68 -8.24 20.19
N LYS A 10 0.57 -8.65 19.58
CA LYS A 10 0.49 -9.93 18.88
C LYS A 10 1.42 -10.01 17.66
N LEU A 11 1.60 -8.91 16.93
CA LEU A 11 2.55 -8.86 15.81
C LEU A 11 3.99 -9.00 16.29
N GLN A 12 4.37 -8.34 17.37
CA GLN A 12 5.71 -8.46 17.95
C GLN A 12 5.99 -9.87 18.48
N GLU A 13 5.00 -10.52 19.08
CA GLU A 13 5.11 -11.91 19.57
C GLU A 13 5.28 -12.89 18.41
N LYS A 14 4.50 -12.74 17.33
CA LYS A 14 4.49 -13.70 16.21
C LYS A 14 5.56 -13.41 15.16
N PHE A 15 5.88 -12.14 14.94
CA PHE A 15 6.84 -11.67 13.93
C PHE A 15 7.87 -10.71 14.53
N PRO A 16 8.73 -11.15 15.46
CA PRO A 16 9.61 -10.28 16.25
C PRO A 16 10.56 -9.44 15.40
N ASN A 17 10.92 -9.91 14.19
CA ASN A 17 11.83 -9.21 13.27
C ASN A 17 11.11 -8.44 12.15
N SER A 18 9.79 -8.44 12.15
CA SER A 18 9.00 -7.84 11.07
C SER A 18 8.31 -6.54 11.47
N VAL A 19 8.46 -6.09 12.70
CA VAL A 19 8.00 -4.79 13.17
C VAL A 19 9.20 -3.85 13.21
N LEU A 20 9.37 -3.01 12.19
CA LEU A 20 10.53 -2.13 12.02
C LEU A 20 10.39 -0.82 12.81
N ASP A 21 9.20 -0.26 12.83
CA ASP A 21 8.88 0.99 13.54
C ASP A 21 7.41 1.01 13.94
N ILE A 22 7.10 1.66 15.05
CA ILE A 22 5.73 1.83 15.54
C ILE A 22 5.55 3.30 15.91
N LYS A 23 4.54 3.94 15.32
CA LYS A 23 4.16 5.32 15.62
C LYS A 23 2.68 5.39 15.98
N THR A 24 2.38 6.07 17.06
CA THR A 24 0.99 6.42 17.43
C THR A 24 0.82 7.92 17.36
N PHE A 25 -0.14 8.36 16.56
CA PHE A 25 -0.47 9.77 16.40
C PHE A 25 -1.98 9.93 16.31
N ARG A 26 -2.57 10.78 17.16
CA ARG A 26 -4.02 11.03 17.23
C ARG A 26 -4.83 9.75 17.34
N GLU A 27 -4.40 8.84 18.23
CA GLU A 27 -5.01 7.53 18.50
C GLU A 27 -4.92 6.52 17.33
N GLU A 28 -4.30 6.89 16.20
CA GLU A 28 -4.03 5.97 15.11
C GLU A 28 -2.64 5.35 15.27
N THR A 29 -2.60 4.03 15.23
CA THR A 29 -1.34 3.26 15.26
C THR A 29 -0.88 2.94 13.84
N THR A 30 0.38 3.25 13.57
CA THR A 30 1.06 2.94 12.31
C THR A 30 2.23 2.02 12.60
N ILE A 31 2.32 0.92 11.85
CA ILE A 31 3.41 -0.06 11.95
C ILE A 31 4.13 -0.13 10.62
N THR A 32 5.45 0.06 10.64
CA THR A 32 6.30 -0.14 9.47
C THR A 32 6.80 -1.58 9.44
N VAL A 33 6.60 -2.26 8.31
CA VAL A 33 6.93 -3.67 8.12
C VAL A 33 7.81 -3.86 6.88
N PRO A 34 8.64 -4.92 6.82
CA PRO A 34 9.40 -5.24 5.61
C PRO A 34 8.47 -5.69 4.49
N LYS A 35 8.71 -5.22 3.25
CA LYS A 35 7.92 -5.57 2.07
C LYS A 35 7.77 -7.08 1.85
N GLY A 36 8.80 -7.87 2.18
CA GLY A 36 8.77 -9.33 2.02
C GLY A 36 7.81 -10.05 2.97
N GLY A 37 7.46 -9.44 4.12
CA GLY A 37 6.55 -10.02 5.12
C GLY A 37 5.10 -9.54 5.01
N ILE A 38 4.79 -8.64 4.07
CA ILE A 38 3.49 -7.95 4.05
C ILE A 38 2.30 -8.91 3.96
N VAL A 39 2.37 -9.93 3.11
CA VAL A 39 1.27 -10.88 2.91
C VAL A 39 1.03 -11.73 4.16
N GLU A 40 2.09 -12.20 4.81
CA GLU A 40 1.98 -13.02 6.02
C GLU A 40 1.42 -12.22 7.20
N ILE A 41 1.88 -10.98 7.36
CA ILE A 41 1.37 -10.04 8.36
C ILE A 41 -0.11 -9.73 8.11
N CYS A 42 -0.47 -9.41 6.87
CA CYS A 42 -1.85 -9.14 6.48
C CYS A 42 -2.77 -10.35 6.70
N LYS A 43 -2.34 -11.56 6.32
CA LYS A 43 -3.07 -12.81 6.59
C LYS A 43 -3.30 -13.03 8.09
N PHE A 44 -2.28 -12.76 8.89
CA PHE A 44 -2.39 -12.90 10.34
C PHE A 44 -3.41 -11.90 10.90
N LEU A 45 -3.31 -10.62 10.55
CA LEU A 45 -4.23 -9.58 11.00
C LEU A 45 -5.68 -9.87 10.60
N TYR A 46 -5.87 -10.45 9.41
CA TYR A 46 -7.19 -10.84 8.92
C TYR A 46 -7.76 -12.06 9.68
N SER A 47 -6.94 -13.10 9.90
CA SER A 47 -7.40 -14.39 10.39
C SER A 47 -7.42 -14.53 11.91
N ASP A 48 -6.68 -13.70 12.65
CA ASP A 48 -6.64 -13.76 14.11
C ASP A 48 -8.01 -13.40 14.69
N PRO A 49 -8.63 -14.27 15.53
CA PRO A 49 -10.00 -14.09 16.01
C PRO A 49 -10.19 -12.88 16.94
N ASP A 50 -9.12 -12.43 17.60
CA ASP A 50 -9.18 -11.28 18.51
C ASP A 50 -8.95 -9.96 17.75
N LEU A 51 -8.17 -9.98 16.66
CA LEU A 51 -7.86 -8.79 15.86
C LEU A 51 -8.87 -8.57 14.75
N ARG A 52 -9.05 -9.55 13.88
CA ARG A 52 -10.03 -9.58 12.80
C ARG A 52 -10.10 -8.28 11.99
N PHE A 53 -8.96 -7.88 11.41
CA PHE A 53 -8.93 -6.77 10.44
C PHE A 53 -9.52 -7.24 9.11
N ASP A 54 -10.84 -7.34 9.06
CA ASP A 54 -11.59 -7.91 7.94
C ASP A 54 -11.88 -6.88 6.83
N PHE A 55 -11.54 -5.61 7.02
CA PHE A 55 -11.79 -4.56 6.05
C PHE A 55 -10.52 -3.79 5.68
N LEU A 56 -10.18 -3.77 4.40
CA LEU A 56 -9.18 -2.87 3.81
C LEU A 56 -9.89 -1.57 3.44
N THR A 57 -9.65 -0.53 4.23
CA THR A 57 -10.27 0.78 4.03
C THR A 57 -9.63 1.51 2.87
N ASP A 58 -8.29 1.45 2.77
CA ASP A 58 -7.52 2.16 1.76
C ASP A 58 -6.15 1.50 1.53
N LEU A 59 -5.61 1.67 0.34
CA LEU A 59 -4.24 1.34 -0.04
C LEU A 59 -3.74 2.43 -0.99
N CYS A 60 -2.70 3.14 -0.59
CA CYS A 60 -2.13 4.20 -1.41
C CYS A 60 -0.58 4.15 -1.46
N GLY A 61 -0.01 4.76 -2.49
CA GLY A 61 1.43 4.94 -2.65
C GLY A 61 1.87 6.33 -2.24
N VAL A 62 3.10 6.45 -1.74
CA VAL A 62 3.76 7.73 -1.46
C VAL A 62 5.13 7.71 -2.13
N ASP A 63 5.48 8.78 -2.84
CA ASP A 63 6.81 8.99 -3.43
C ASP A 63 7.62 9.92 -2.53
N TYR A 64 8.77 9.45 -2.07
CA TYR A 64 9.72 10.21 -1.24
C TYR A 64 10.95 10.67 -2.04
N PHE A 65 10.86 10.72 -3.39
CA PHE A 65 12.00 11.19 -4.20
C PHE A 65 12.63 12.46 -3.60
N PRO A 66 13.96 12.55 -3.47
CA PRO A 66 15.00 11.63 -3.94
C PRO A 66 15.47 10.57 -2.90
N GLU A 67 14.68 10.27 -1.87
CA GLU A 67 15.06 9.30 -0.83
C GLU A 67 15.15 7.86 -1.35
N THR A 68 15.91 7.03 -0.63
CA THR A 68 16.01 5.59 -0.88
C THR A 68 15.75 4.82 0.41
N PRO A 69 14.79 3.88 0.44
CA PRO A 69 13.87 3.45 -0.63
C PRO A 69 12.89 4.56 -1.03
N ARG A 70 12.61 4.68 -2.34
CA ARG A 70 11.85 5.79 -2.93
C ARG A 70 10.37 5.79 -2.54
N PHE A 71 9.72 4.62 -2.61
CA PHE A 71 8.28 4.51 -2.42
C PHE A 71 7.92 3.92 -1.06
N GLU A 72 6.74 4.26 -0.60
CA GLU A 72 6.10 3.66 0.56
C GLU A 72 4.65 3.32 0.20
N ILE A 73 4.25 2.06 0.45
CA ILE A 73 2.85 1.65 0.34
C ILE A 73 2.24 1.74 1.73
N VAL A 74 1.09 2.39 1.80
CA VAL A 74 0.33 2.58 3.03
C VAL A 74 -0.97 1.79 2.93
N TYR A 75 -1.21 0.89 3.86
CA TYR A 75 -2.40 0.08 3.98
C TYR A 75 -3.19 0.53 5.20
N THR A 76 -4.43 0.93 5.03
CA THR A 76 -5.32 1.29 6.12
C THR A 76 -6.33 0.17 6.34
N LEU A 77 -6.20 -0.50 7.47
CA LEU A 77 -7.01 -1.65 7.85
C LEU A 77 -8.01 -1.26 8.93
N CYS A 78 -9.17 -1.88 8.91
CA CYS A 78 -10.20 -1.72 9.93
C CYS A 78 -10.69 -3.09 10.40
N SER A 79 -10.82 -3.25 11.70
CA SER A 79 -11.55 -4.35 12.33
C SER A 79 -12.98 -3.89 12.57
N MET A 80 -13.92 -4.46 11.81
CA MET A 80 -15.35 -4.14 12.00
C MET A 80 -15.89 -4.68 13.34
N LYS A 81 -15.26 -5.74 13.85
CA LYS A 81 -15.61 -6.33 15.15
C LYS A 81 -15.21 -5.41 16.33
N ASN A 82 -13.99 -4.90 16.28
CA ASN A 82 -13.40 -4.14 17.40
C ASN A 82 -13.53 -2.62 17.20
N MET A 83 -13.97 -2.18 16.01
CA MET A 83 -14.00 -0.77 15.60
C MET A 83 -12.62 -0.09 15.69
N GLU A 84 -11.57 -0.88 15.48
CA GLU A 84 -10.18 -0.42 15.52
C GLU A 84 -9.62 -0.19 14.11
N ARG A 85 -8.76 0.81 14.01
CA ARG A 85 -7.99 1.09 12.79
C ARG A 85 -6.52 0.83 13.01
N LEU A 86 -5.87 0.30 11.99
CA LEU A 86 -4.44 0.06 11.96
C LEU A 86 -3.89 0.46 10.60
N ARG A 87 -2.77 1.18 10.60
CA ARG A 87 -2.05 1.50 9.39
C ARG A 87 -0.78 0.66 9.31
N LEU A 88 -0.58 -0.03 8.18
CA LEU A 88 0.69 -0.66 7.86
C LEU A 88 1.41 0.17 6.79
N LYS A 89 2.74 0.20 6.86
CA LYS A 89 3.59 0.83 5.89
C LYS A 89 4.70 -0.12 5.44
N ALA A 90 4.94 -0.18 4.14
CA ALA A 90 6.03 -0.97 3.57
C ALA A 90 6.81 -0.13 2.58
N LYS A 91 8.13 -0.03 2.77
CA LYS A 91 9.00 0.71 1.85
C LYS A 91 9.39 -0.16 0.66
N VAL A 92 9.42 0.45 -0.53
CA VAL A 92 9.71 -0.20 -1.81
C VAL A 92 10.69 0.67 -2.59
N GLY A 93 11.76 0.08 -3.10
CA GLY A 93 12.72 0.77 -3.96
C GLY A 93 12.15 1.03 -5.36
N GLU A 94 12.78 1.94 -6.10
CA GLU A 94 12.30 2.36 -7.44
C GLU A 94 12.14 1.21 -8.44
N ASN A 95 13.08 0.26 -8.42
CA ASN A 95 13.08 -0.90 -9.32
C ASN A 95 12.66 -2.19 -8.60
N GLU A 96 11.95 -2.06 -7.49
CA GLU A 96 11.50 -3.19 -6.71
C GLU A 96 9.99 -3.39 -6.84
N SER A 97 9.56 -4.58 -6.47
CA SER A 97 8.16 -4.96 -6.42
C SER A 97 7.74 -5.35 -5.01
N ILE A 98 6.46 -5.39 -4.76
CA ILE A 98 5.86 -5.88 -3.53
C ILE A 98 4.79 -6.93 -3.84
N LEU A 99 4.53 -7.83 -2.90
CA LEU A 99 3.50 -8.86 -3.09
C LEU A 99 2.10 -8.26 -2.96
N SER A 100 1.19 -8.69 -3.84
CA SER A 100 -0.23 -8.34 -3.79
C SER A 100 -0.92 -8.96 -2.57
N ILE A 101 -1.83 -8.21 -1.98
CA ILE A 101 -2.71 -8.65 -0.90
C ILE A 101 -4.15 -8.90 -1.38
N GLU A 102 -4.37 -8.93 -2.68
CA GLU A 102 -5.71 -9.16 -3.29
C GLU A 102 -6.34 -10.47 -2.85
N SER A 103 -5.52 -11.50 -2.63
CA SER A 103 -6.00 -12.80 -2.13
C SER A 103 -6.60 -12.74 -0.72
N ILE A 104 -6.32 -11.69 0.04
CA ILE A 104 -6.82 -11.47 1.41
C ILE A 104 -8.05 -10.54 1.38
N TRP A 105 -7.92 -9.39 0.73
CA TRP A 105 -9.00 -8.40 0.56
C TRP A 105 -9.22 -8.11 -0.92
N LYS A 106 -10.38 -8.44 -1.43
CA LYS A 106 -10.73 -8.21 -2.85
C LYS A 106 -10.69 -6.73 -3.25
N ALA A 107 -10.92 -5.83 -2.29
CA ALA A 107 -10.79 -4.39 -2.50
C ALA A 107 -9.38 -3.96 -2.94
N ALA A 108 -8.34 -4.70 -2.55
CA ALA A 108 -6.96 -4.44 -2.95
C ALA A 108 -6.76 -4.49 -4.47
N ASN A 109 -7.56 -5.27 -5.21
CA ASN A 109 -7.46 -5.38 -6.66
C ASN A 109 -7.41 -4.01 -7.34
N TRP A 110 -8.36 -3.16 -7.05
CA TRP A 110 -8.46 -1.85 -7.70
C TRP A 110 -7.47 -0.84 -7.14
N LEU A 111 -7.26 -0.86 -5.83
CA LEU A 111 -6.33 0.06 -5.15
C LEU A 111 -4.87 -0.22 -5.56
N GLU A 112 -4.47 -1.48 -5.70
CA GLU A 112 -3.14 -1.85 -6.19
C GLU A 112 -2.95 -1.46 -7.65
N ARG A 113 -3.98 -1.59 -8.49
CA ARG A 113 -3.96 -1.10 -9.89
C ARG A 113 -3.83 0.41 -9.96
N GLU A 114 -4.50 1.16 -9.08
CA GLU A 114 -4.36 2.62 -8.99
C GLU A 114 -2.91 3.01 -8.65
N VAL A 115 -2.32 2.38 -7.64
CA VAL A 115 -0.91 2.62 -7.27
C VAL A 115 0.03 2.24 -8.40
N TYR A 116 -0.20 1.12 -9.08
CA TYR A 116 0.55 0.74 -10.26
C TYR A 116 0.42 1.79 -11.38
N ASP A 117 -0.79 2.22 -11.67
CA ASP A 117 -1.08 3.15 -12.76
C ASP A 117 -0.42 4.53 -12.54
N LEU A 118 -0.44 5.04 -11.31
CA LEU A 118 0.00 6.39 -11.01
C LEU A 118 1.47 6.51 -10.56
N PHE A 119 2.05 5.45 -9.97
CA PHE A 119 3.44 5.42 -9.49
C PHE A 119 4.34 4.41 -10.20
N GLY A 120 3.76 3.41 -10.89
CA GLY A 120 4.51 2.34 -11.53
C GLY A 120 5.07 1.30 -10.56
N ILE A 121 4.49 1.17 -9.38
CA ILE A 121 4.89 0.15 -8.41
C ILE A 121 4.24 -1.18 -8.80
N HIS A 122 5.05 -2.22 -8.98
CA HIS A 122 4.57 -3.52 -9.44
C HIS A 122 4.15 -4.42 -8.27
N PHE A 123 2.93 -4.95 -8.33
CA PHE A 123 2.38 -5.90 -7.35
C PHE A 123 2.47 -7.33 -7.89
N VAL A 124 3.38 -8.11 -7.34
CA VAL A 124 3.61 -9.52 -7.74
C VAL A 124 2.43 -10.37 -7.29
N ASN A 125 1.99 -11.29 -8.14
CA ASN A 125 0.82 -12.15 -7.94
C ASN A 125 -0.54 -11.41 -7.92
N HIS A 126 -0.60 -10.18 -8.40
CA HIS A 126 -1.87 -9.55 -8.69
C HIS A 126 -2.53 -10.24 -9.90
N PRO A 127 -3.84 -10.58 -9.86
CA PRO A 127 -4.48 -11.37 -10.91
C PRO A 127 -4.60 -10.63 -12.26
N ASP A 128 -4.68 -9.30 -12.26
CA ASP A 128 -4.88 -8.49 -13.47
C ASP A 128 -4.30 -7.08 -13.26
N LEU A 129 -2.97 -6.96 -13.25
CA LEU A 129 -2.27 -5.69 -13.01
C LEU A 129 -2.16 -4.87 -14.30
N ARG A 130 -3.19 -4.08 -14.58
CA ARG A 130 -3.26 -3.16 -15.70
C ARG A 130 -3.71 -1.77 -15.24
N ARG A 131 -3.51 -0.76 -16.09
CA ARG A 131 -3.98 0.61 -15.81
C ARG A 131 -5.49 0.65 -15.53
N ILE A 132 -5.94 1.61 -14.74
CA ILE A 132 -7.35 1.75 -14.33
C ILE A 132 -7.88 3.18 -14.46
N LEU A 133 -7.03 4.19 -14.26
CA LEU A 133 -7.42 5.61 -14.32
C LEU A 133 -6.93 6.29 -15.59
N LEU A 134 -5.71 5.96 -16.03
CA LEU A 134 -5.09 6.55 -17.20
C LEU A 134 -5.49 5.74 -18.45
N TRP A 135 -5.58 6.43 -19.59
CA TRP A 135 -5.90 5.77 -20.87
C TRP A 135 -4.80 4.86 -21.36
N ASP A 136 -5.14 3.91 -22.21
CA ASP A 136 -4.17 3.02 -22.83
C ASP A 136 -3.16 3.83 -23.66
N GLY A 137 -1.87 3.52 -23.49
CA GLY A 137 -0.81 4.26 -24.14
C GLY A 137 -0.28 5.49 -23.40
N PHE A 138 -0.87 5.89 -22.26
CA PHE A 138 -0.33 6.98 -21.44
C PHE A 138 1.13 6.68 -21.04
N LYS A 139 2.02 7.69 -21.24
CA LYS A 139 3.44 7.55 -20.99
C LYS A 139 3.84 8.10 -19.62
N GLY A 140 4.43 7.22 -18.81
CA GLY A 140 4.93 7.56 -17.47
C GLY A 140 3.92 7.36 -16.35
N TYR A 141 4.23 7.98 -15.21
CA TYR A 141 3.50 7.81 -13.95
C TYR A 141 3.32 9.18 -13.29
N PRO A 142 2.14 9.80 -13.41
CA PRO A 142 1.95 11.24 -13.14
C PRO A 142 2.02 11.63 -11.66
N LEU A 143 1.94 10.69 -10.72
CA LEU A 143 2.12 11.00 -9.30
C LEU A 143 3.55 10.86 -8.80
N ARG A 144 4.50 10.49 -9.67
CA ARG A 144 5.93 10.57 -9.34
C ARG A 144 6.37 12.02 -9.25
N LYS A 145 7.17 12.35 -8.24
CA LYS A 145 7.67 13.72 -8.04
C LYS A 145 8.60 14.22 -9.13
N ASP A 146 9.25 13.35 -9.87
CA ASP A 146 10.08 13.65 -11.02
C ASP A 146 9.30 13.68 -12.35
N TYR A 147 8.00 13.41 -12.32
CA TYR A 147 7.15 13.57 -13.50
C TYR A 147 6.89 15.06 -13.76
N PRO A 148 7.11 15.56 -14.99
CA PRO A 148 6.92 16.99 -15.31
C PRO A 148 5.46 17.41 -15.12
N VAL A 149 5.24 18.61 -14.60
CA VAL A 149 3.90 19.20 -14.37
C VAL A 149 3.12 19.32 -15.68
N GLU A 150 3.81 19.78 -16.72
CA GLU A 150 3.32 19.72 -18.10
C GLU A 150 3.78 18.41 -18.68
N GLY A 151 2.90 17.40 -18.77
CA GLY A 151 3.25 16.10 -19.27
C GLY A 151 3.85 16.13 -20.67
N PRO A 152 4.47 15.03 -21.15
CA PRO A 152 5.17 15.00 -22.44
C PRO A 152 4.28 15.26 -23.66
N ASP A 153 2.97 15.26 -23.47
CA ASP A 153 1.97 15.49 -24.51
C ASP A 153 1.11 16.75 -24.25
N PHE A 154 1.59 17.68 -23.38
CA PHE A 154 0.85 18.90 -23.01
C PHE A 154 0.40 19.73 -24.20
N ASP A 155 1.27 19.88 -25.22
CA ASP A 155 0.98 20.67 -26.42
C ASP A 155 0.21 19.89 -27.51
N LYS A 156 -0.11 18.64 -27.29
CA LYS A 156 -0.81 17.82 -28.28
C LYS A 156 -2.29 17.70 -27.93
N PRO A 157 -3.17 18.02 -28.88
CA PRO A 157 -4.58 17.75 -28.68
C PRO A 157 -4.82 16.27 -28.45
N PHE A 158 -5.63 15.93 -27.45
CA PHE A 158 -6.05 14.55 -27.23
C PHE A 158 -6.85 14.08 -28.48
N VAL A 159 -6.30 13.12 -29.20
CA VAL A 159 -6.99 12.43 -30.28
C VAL A 159 -7.30 11.03 -29.78
N PRO A 160 -8.57 10.69 -29.50
CA PRO A 160 -8.94 9.33 -29.14
C PRO A 160 -8.55 8.39 -30.28
N GLU A 161 -7.84 7.32 -29.98
CA GLU A 161 -7.66 6.22 -30.93
C GLU A 161 -9.03 5.55 -31.13
N VAL A 162 -9.52 5.54 -32.38
CA VAL A 162 -10.79 4.95 -32.79
C VAL A 162 -10.60 3.46 -33.04
#